data_c642ee128a92efc8cd61c5672c1b727c
#
_entry.id   c642ee128a92efc8cd61c5672c1b727c
#
_cell.length_a   1.000
_cell.length_b   1.000
_cell.length_c   1.000
_cell.angle_alpha   90.00
_cell.angle_beta   90.00
_cell.angle_gamma   90.00
#
_symmetry.space_group_name_H-M   'P 1'
#
loop_
_entity.id
_entity.type
_entity.pdbx_description
1 polymer ?
#
loop_
_entity_poly.entity_id
_entity_poly.type
_entity_poly.pdbx_seq_one_letter_code
_entity_poly.pdbx_strand_id
1 'polypeptide(L)'
;QWLALDAIARTWANGTLRLTTRQAFQLHGVLKRDLQASIRGINDSLLDTLAACGDVNRNVLCTAVPEYSALHRQVYALAVAVSRHLSPRTTAYHEIWLEGEGSRVNVAARPEPSRGDAEPIYGPTYLPRKFKMAFAVPPRNDVDLFAQDLGFIAVADGAGRANRELAGFNVAVGGGMGATHGDASTYPRLADVIGF
;
A
#
# COMPACT_ATOMS: atom_id res chain seq x y z
N GLN A 1 3.37 -5.64 -17.52
CA GLN A 1 3.74 -4.73 -16.42
C GLN A 1 5.26 -4.71 -16.22
N TRP A 2 5.93 -5.84 -15.94
CA TRP A 2 7.37 -5.89 -15.68
C TRP A 2 8.21 -5.21 -16.77
N LEU A 3 8.00 -5.56 -18.04
CA LEU A 3 8.74 -4.97 -19.15
C LEU A 3 8.50 -3.46 -19.30
N ALA A 4 7.30 -2.98 -18.97
CA ALA A 4 7.01 -1.55 -18.96
C ALA A 4 7.78 -0.82 -17.85
N LEU A 5 7.83 -1.39 -16.64
CA LEU A 5 8.60 -0.82 -15.54
C LEU A 5 10.11 -0.84 -15.81
N ASP A 6 10.64 -1.89 -16.42
CA ASP A 6 12.05 -1.95 -16.84
C ASP A 6 12.37 -0.86 -17.89
N ALA A 7 11.46 -0.65 -18.84
CA ALA A 7 11.62 0.43 -19.84
C ALA A 7 11.59 1.81 -19.17
N ILE A 8 10.69 2.05 -18.22
CA ILE A 8 10.62 3.28 -17.43
C ILE A 8 11.93 3.51 -16.66
N ALA A 9 12.43 2.45 -15.99
CA ALA A 9 13.66 2.51 -15.22
C ALA A 9 14.85 2.92 -16.08
N ARG A 10 14.95 2.40 -17.29
CA ARG A 10 16.03 2.69 -18.23
C ARG A 10 15.91 4.06 -18.89
N THR A 11 14.68 4.51 -19.17
CA THR A 11 14.43 5.74 -19.93
C THR A 11 14.42 6.97 -19.03
N TRP A 12 13.77 6.89 -17.85
CA TRP A 12 13.47 8.06 -17.02
C TRP A 12 14.02 7.96 -15.58
N ALA A 13 14.69 6.86 -15.25
CA ALA A 13 15.33 6.67 -13.94
C ALA A 13 16.82 6.35 -14.11
N ASN A 14 17.46 5.84 -13.07
CA ASN A 14 18.89 5.51 -13.12
C ASN A 14 19.21 4.12 -13.73
N GLY A 15 18.26 3.49 -14.38
CA GLY A 15 18.41 2.16 -14.99
C GLY A 15 18.25 0.99 -14.01
N THR A 16 17.90 1.26 -12.77
CA THR A 16 17.64 0.21 -11.77
C THR A 16 16.18 0.16 -11.36
N LEU A 17 15.67 -1.04 -11.14
CA LEU A 17 14.34 -1.30 -10.63
C LEU A 17 14.47 -2.15 -9.36
N ARG A 18 13.91 -1.69 -8.25
CA ARG A 18 13.95 -2.38 -6.97
C ARG A 18 12.62 -2.98 -6.61
N LEU A 19 12.63 -4.22 -6.13
CA LEU A 19 11.53 -4.82 -5.41
C LEU A 19 11.62 -4.41 -3.95
N THR A 20 10.49 -4.05 -3.36
CA THR A 20 10.43 -3.65 -1.96
C THR A 20 9.79 -4.74 -1.10
N THR A 21 10.07 -4.73 0.21
CA THR A 21 9.42 -5.61 1.18
C THR A 21 7.92 -5.35 1.31
N ARG A 22 7.40 -4.29 0.69
CA ARG A 22 5.96 -4.01 0.62
C ARG A 22 5.33 -4.45 -0.70
N GLN A 23 5.92 -5.44 -1.38
CA GLN A 23 5.36 -6.01 -2.62
C GLN A 23 5.09 -4.93 -3.69
N ALA A 24 5.98 -3.94 -3.74
CA ALA A 24 5.90 -2.81 -4.68
C ALA A 24 7.22 -2.63 -5.41
N PHE A 25 7.20 -1.87 -6.49
CA PHE A 25 8.38 -1.49 -7.23
C PHE A 25 8.85 -0.10 -6.82
N GLN A 26 10.16 0.14 -6.92
CA GLN A 26 10.74 1.43 -6.62
C GLN A 26 11.72 1.82 -7.71
N LEU A 27 11.51 3.01 -8.28
CA LEU A 27 12.40 3.67 -9.22
C LEU A 27 13.27 4.67 -8.47
N HIS A 28 14.50 4.83 -8.88
CA HIS A 28 15.45 5.77 -8.30
C HIS A 28 16.02 6.69 -9.37
N GLY A 29 16.28 7.94 -9.01
CA GLY A 29 16.91 8.90 -9.90
C GLY A 29 15.97 9.48 -10.97
N VAL A 30 14.66 9.37 -10.80
CA VAL A 30 13.69 10.05 -11.66
C VAL A 30 13.82 11.55 -11.46
N LEU A 31 14.14 12.27 -12.51
CA LEU A 31 14.26 13.73 -12.46
C LEU A 31 12.88 14.38 -12.52
N LYS A 32 12.76 15.57 -11.91
CA LYS A 32 11.49 16.31 -11.87
C LYS A 32 10.87 16.49 -13.27
N ARG A 33 11.66 16.74 -14.31
CA ARG A 33 11.22 16.89 -15.69
C ARG A 33 10.61 15.61 -16.28
N ASP A 34 11.05 14.44 -15.81
CA ASP A 34 10.66 13.12 -16.31
C ASP A 34 9.55 12.48 -15.47
N LEU A 35 9.16 13.13 -14.35
CA LEU A 35 8.20 12.58 -13.39
C LEU A 35 6.83 12.32 -14.01
N GLN A 36 6.32 13.26 -14.82
CA GLN A 36 5.02 13.10 -15.47
C GLN A 36 5.01 11.92 -16.44
N ALA A 37 6.06 11.78 -17.26
CA ALA A 37 6.21 10.68 -18.21
C ALA A 37 6.33 9.33 -17.49
N SER A 38 7.08 9.29 -16.39
CA SER A 38 7.23 8.10 -15.55
C SER A 38 5.89 7.66 -14.94
N ILE A 39 5.13 8.59 -14.32
CA ILE A 39 3.83 8.28 -13.73
C ILE A 39 2.84 7.83 -14.79
N ARG A 40 2.80 8.49 -15.96
CA ARG A 40 1.97 8.08 -17.09
C ARG A 40 2.30 6.64 -17.50
N GLY A 41 3.58 6.32 -17.72
CA GLY A 41 4.00 4.97 -18.11
C GLY A 41 3.66 3.90 -17.06
N ILE A 42 3.71 4.24 -15.75
CA ILE A 42 3.23 3.37 -14.68
C ILE A 42 1.72 3.11 -14.82
N ASN A 43 0.92 4.16 -15.01
CA ASN A 43 -0.54 4.03 -15.17
C ASN A 43 -0.91 3.27 -16.44
N ASP A 44 -0.23 3.51 -17.56
CA ASP A 44 -0.43 2.78 -18.82
C ASP A 44 -0.14 1.28 -18.67
N SER A 45 0.70 0.91 -17.71
CA SER A 45 0.98 -0.48 -17.37
C SER A 45 -0.05 -1.12 -16.42
N LEU A 46 -1.15 -0.43 -16.10
CA LEU A 46 -2.17 -0.83 -15.14
C LEU A 46 -1.62 -1.01 -13.71
N LEU A 47 -0.69 -0.17 -13.35
CA LEU A 47 -0.20 0.06 -11.99
C LEU A 47 -0.47 1.51 -11.61
N ASP A 48 -0.35 1.82 -10.34
CA ASP A 48 -0.52 3.18 -9.83
C ASP A 48 0.56 3.55 -8.80
N THR A 49 0.53 4.80 -8.38
CA THR A 49 1.41 5.33 -7.32
C THR A 49 0.62 5.76 -6.09
N LEU A 50 -0.67 5.43 -6.02
CA LEU A 50 -1.56 5.79 -4.92
C LEU A 50 -1.09 5.14 -3.61
N ALA A 51 -1.19 5.87 -2.52
CA ALA A 51 -0.76 5.42 -1.20
C ALA A 51 0.69 4.89 -1.12
N ALA A 52 1.50 5.12 -2.16
CA ALA A 52 2.92 4.77 -2.17
C ALA A 52 3.76 5.69 -1.27
N CYS A 53 3.26 6.90 -1.00
CA CYS A 53 3.86 7.89 -0.11
C CYS A 53 2.77 8.63 0.66
N GLY A 54 3.14 9.40 1.67
CA GLY A 54 2.23 10.22 2.46
C GLY A 54 1.82 9.61 3.82
N ASP A 55 1.14 10.42 4.60
CA ASP A 55 0.67 10.09 5.95
C ASP A 55 -0.73 9.44 5.89
N VAL A 56 -0.77 8.33 5.20
CA VAL A 56 -1.96 7.51 4.94
C VAL A 56 -1.62 6.04 5.18
N ASN A 57 -2.65 5.19 5.19
CA ASN A 57 -2.42 3.76 5.09
C ASN A 57 -1.74 3.44 3.75
N ARG A 58 -0.62 2.73 3.84
CA ARG A 58 0.11 2.23 2.67
C ARG A 58 -0.61 1.01 2.10
N ASN A 59 -0.09 0.43 1.03
CA ASN A 59 -0.61 -0.83 0.53
C ASN A 59 -0.68 -1.88 1.66
N VAL A 60 -1.72 -2.69 1.66
CA VAL A 60 -1.92 -3.77 2.64
C VAL A 60 -1.18 -5.01 2.13
N LEU A 61 -0.33 -5.59 2.97
CA LEU A 61 0.42 -6.79 2.63
C LEU A 61 -0.39 -8.05 2.90
N CYS A 62 -0.24 -9.03 2.02
CA CYS A 62 -0.82 -10.38 2.18
C CYS A 62 0.03 -11.36 1.37
N THR A 63 -0.03 -12.63 1.69
CA THR A 63 0.54 -13.68 0.83
C THR A 63 0.08 -13.52 -0.61
N ALA A 64 1.03 -13.44 -1.54
CA ALA A 64 0.77 -13.10 -2.94
C ALA A 64 0.14 -14.23 -3.77
N VAL A 65 -0.05 -15.41 -3.18
CA VAL A 65 -0.57 -16.62 -3.86
C VAL A 65 -1.88 -17.08 -3.20
N PRO A 66 -3.01 -16.46 -3.56
CA PRO A 66 -4.32 -16.81 -2.98
C PRO A 66 -4.77 -18.24 -3.31
N GLU A 67 -4.16 -18.86 -4.31
CA GLU A 67 -4.48 -20.24 -4.75
C GLU A 67 -4.02 -21.31 -3.77
N TYR A 68 -3.18 -21.01 -2.79
CA TYR A 68 -2.70 -22.00 -1.82
C TYR A 68 -3.83 -22.73 -1.07
N SER A 69 -4.90 -22.04 -0.73
CA SER A 69 -6.09 -22.64 -0.10
C SER A 69 -7.30 -21.71 -0.12
N ALA A 70 -8.47 -22.23 0.27
CA ALA A 70 -9.67 -21.43 0.47
C ALA A 70 -9.45 -20.31 1.48
N LEU A 71 -8.73 -20.59 2.57
CA LEU A 71 -8.37 -19.62 3.60
C LEU A 71 -7.52 -18.47 3.02
N HIS A 72 -6.50 -18.78 2.20
CA HIS A 72 -5.67 -17.74 1.55
C HIS A 72 -6.52 -16.86 0.64
N ARG A 73 -7.48 -17.42 -0.12
CA ARG A 73 -8.39 -16.62 -0.96
C ARG A 73 -9.27 -15.67 -0.14
N GLN A 74 -9.81 -16.14 1.00
CA GLN A 74 -10.63 -15.32 1.89
C GLN A 74 -9.81 -14.18 2.49
N VAL A 75 -8.62 -14.47 3.00
CA VAL A 75 -7.72 -13.45 3.56
C VAL A 75 -7.28 -12.45 2.50
N TYR A 76 -6.94 -12.91 1.29
CA TYR A 76 -6.58 -12.03 0.18
C TYR A 76 -7.74 -11.09 -0.20
N ALA A 77 -8.97 -11.60 -0.29
CA ALA A 77 -10.14 -10.77 -0.59
C ALA A 77 -10.36 -9.67 0.46
N LEU A 78 -10.17 -10.00 1.75
CA LEU A 78 -10.25 -9.01 2.83
C LEU A 78 -9.11 -7.99 2.75
N ALA A 79 -7.88 -8.41 2.51
CA ALA A 79 -6.74 -7.51 2.35
C ALA A 79 -6.97 -6.51 1.21
N VAL A 80 -7.50 -6.97 0.07
CA VAL A 80 -7.88 -6.12 -1.07
C VAL A 80 -9.00 -5.14 -0.67
N ALA A 81 -10.02 -5.62 0.03
CA ALA A 81 -11.13 -4.76 0.48
C ALA A 81 -10.66 -3.67 1.44
N VAL A 82 -9.81 -4.01 2.41
CA VAL A 82 -9.19 -3.05 3.35
C VAL A 82 -8.31 -2.05 2.61
N SER A 83 -7.47 -2.51 1.69
CA SER A 83 -6.61 -1.64 0.88
C SER A 83 -7.43 -0.61 0.09
N ARG A 84 -8.49 -1.07 -0.59
CA ARG A 84 -9.39 -0.19 -1.36
C ARG A 84 -10.16 0.78 -0.45
N HIS A 85 -10.62 0.31 0.70
CA HIS A 85 -11.35 1.16 1.64
C HIS A 85 -10.49 2.29 2.19
N LEU A 86 -9.22 2.00 2.50
CA LEU A 86 -8.28 2.93 3.11
C LEU A 86 -7.44 3.73 2.09
N SER A 87 -7.65 3.54 0.79
CA SER A 87 -7.00 4.38 -0.22
C SER A 87 -7.58 5.79 -0.18
N PRO A 88 -6.72 6.84 -0.23
CA PRO A 88 -7.18 8.23 -0.29
C PRO A 88 -8.11 8.47 -1.46
N ARG A 89 -9.14 9.28 -1.25
CA ARG A 89 -10.20 9.54 -2.26
C ARG A 89 -10.20 10.97 -2.79
N THR A 90 -9.29 11.82 -2.31
CA THR A 90 -9.18 13.19 -2.79
C THR A 90 -8.28 13.29 -4.01
N THR A 91 -8.48 14.32 -4.81
CA THR A 91 -7.62 14.65 -5.96
C THR A 91 -6.21 15.08 -5.57
N ALA A 92 -5.94 15.33 -4.29
CA ALA A 92 -4.60 15.64 -3.79
C ALA A 92 -3.54 14.56 -4.10
N TYR A 93 -3.97 13.33 -4.39
CA TYR A 93 -3.08 12.20 -4.67
C TYR A 93 -3.00 11.80 -6.14
N HIS A 94 -3.91 12.28 -6.97
CA HIS A 94 -3.86 12.05 -8.42
C HIS A 94 -4.63 13.15 -9.16
N GLU A 95 -4.12 13.46 -10.33
CA GLU A 95 -4.76 14.36 -11.28
C GLU A 95 -4.76 13.68 -12.64
N ILE A 96 -5.84 13.83 -13.40
CA ILE A 96 -5.94 13.36 -14.77
C ILE A 96 -6.07 14.57 -15.68
N TRP A 97 -5.05 14.78 -16.50
CA TRP A 97 -5.00 15.87 -17.44
C TRP A 97 -5.20 15.35 -18.86
N LEU A 98 -6.21 15.86 -19.56
CA LEU A 98 -6.35 15.68 -20.99
C LEU A 98 -5.63 16.84 -21.70
N GLU A 99 -4.74 16.49 -22.60
CA GLU A 99 -4.10 17.44 -23.52
C GLU A 99 -4.91 17.46 -24.83
N GLY A 100 -5.54 18.60 -25.15
CA GLY A 100 -6.17 18.87 -26.44
C GLY A 100 -5.34 19.90 -27.23
N GLU A 101 -5.70 20.13 -28.48
CA GLU A 101 -5.05 21.18 -29.30
C GLU A 101 -5.21 22.55 -28.63
N GLY A 102 -4.14 23.00 -27.96
CA GLY A 102 -4.06 24.32 -27.32
C GLY A 102 -4.69 24.46 -25.94
N SER A 103 -5.21 23.40 -25.34
CA SER A 103 -5.76 23.43 -23.98
C SER A 103 -5.41 22.18 -23.19
N ARG A 104 -5.26 22.36 -21.87
CA ARG A 104 -5.04 21.30 -20.92
C ARG A 104 -6.15 21.32 -19.88
N VAL A 105 -6.90 20.23 -19.76
CA VAL A 105 -8.05 20.14 -18.84
C VAL A 105 -7.81 19.03 -17.84
N ASN A 106 -7.91 19.37 -16.56
CA ASN A 106 -7.91 18.36 -15.49
C ASN A 106 -9.32 17.77 -15.37
N VAL A 107 -9.50 16.55 -15.85
CA VAL A 107 -10.81 15.86 -15.84
C VAL A 107 -11.09 15.15 -14.52
N ALA A 108 -10.09 14.98 -13.65
CA ALA A 108 -10.29 14.51 -12.29
C ALA A 108 -10.59 15.68 -11.33
N ALA A 109 -10.38 16.91 -11.76
CA ALA A 109 -10.75 18.08 -10.97
C ALA A 109 -12.27 18.11 -10.81
N ARG A 110 -12.74 17.83 -9.61
CA ARG A 110 -14.05 18.35 -9.19
C ARG A 110 -14.00 19.87 -9.30
N PRO A 111 -15.14 20.54 -9.58
CA PRO A 111 -15.20 21.97 -9.48
C PRO A 111 -14.60 22.34 -8.11
N GLU A 112 -13.64 23.29 -8.14
CA GLU A 112 -12.81 23.77 -7.02
C GLU A 112 -13.16 23.15 -5.67
N PRO A 113 -12.24 22.43 -5.00
CA PRO A 113 -12.55 21.89 -3.68
C PRO A 113 -13.07 23.07 -2.85
N SER A 114 -14.36 23.02 -2.55
CA SER A 114 -14.92 23.97 -1.59
C SER A 114 -13.98 23.91 -0.37
N ARG A 115 -13.63 25.03 0.21
CA ARG A 115 -12.83 25.15 1.45
C ARG A 115 -13.48 24.28 2.53
N GLY A 116 -13.32 22.96 2.48
CA GLY A 116 -14.00 22.02 3.35
C GLY A 116 -14.06 20.56 2.87
N ASP A 117 -13.61 20.24 1.66
CA ASP A 117 -13.53 18.85 1.23
C ASP A 117 -12.33 18.16 1.94
N ALA A 118 -12.56 17.87 3.23
CA ALA A 118 -11.65 17.02 3.98
C ALA A 118 -11.64 15.62 3.34
N GLU A 119 -10.47 15.00 3.31
CA GLU A 119 -10.36 13.60 2.88
C GLU A 119 -11.31 12.74 3.72
N PRO A 120 -12.21 11.92 3.11
CA PRO A 120 -13.30 11.26 3.83
C PRO A 120 -12.88 10.32 4.95
N ILE A 121 -11.70 9.68 4.83
CA ILE A 121 -11.20 8.72 5.81
C ILE A 121 -10.23 9.39 6.80
N TYR A 122 -9.33 10.22 6.28
CA TYR A 122 -8.22 10.76 7.07
C TYR A 122 -8.50 12.17 7.59
N GLY A 123 -9.55 12.82 7.11
CA GLY A 123 -9.87 14.19 7.49
C GLY A 123 -8.85 15.21 6.96
N PRO A 124 -8.89 16.46 7.45
CA PRO A 124 -8.07 17.54 6.93
C PRO A 124 -6.59 17.44 7.31
N THR A 125 -6.25 16.68 8.35
CA THR A 125 -4.89 16.59 8.90
C THR A 125 -4.15 15.32 8.54
N TYR A 126 -4.83 14.35 7.94
CA TYR A 126 -4.31 13.00 7.66
C TYR A 126 -3.83 12.27 8.94
N LEU A 127 -3.07 11.18 8.77
CA LEU A 127 -2.46 10.49 9.90
C LEU A 127 -1.18 11.22 10.37
N PRO A 128 -0.77 11.06 11.63
CA PRO A 128 0.50 11.62 12.11
C PRO A 128 1.72 11.06 11.37
N ARG A 129 1.59 9.87 10.80
CA ARG A 129 2.63 9.15 10.08
C ARG A 129 1.99 8.10 9.17
N LYS A 130 2.74 7.66 8.15
CA LYS A 130 2.39 6.48 7.34
C LYS A 130 1.98 5.31 8.23
N PHE A 131 0.92 4.61 7.87
CA PHE A 131 0.42 3.43 8.57
C PHE A 131 0.53 2.19 7.67
N LYS A 132 0.92 1.06 8.23
CA LYS A 132 1.20 -0.16 7.48
C LYS A 132 0.46 -1.34 8.10
N MET A 133 -0.22 -2.10 7.25
CA MET A 133 -0.95 -3.30 7.64
C MET A 133 -0.46 -4.53 6.89
N ALA A 134 -0.59 -5.70 7.53
CA ALA A 134 -0.34 -6.98 6.91
C ALA A 134 -1.30 -8.07 7.42
N PHE A 135 -1.60 -9.01 6.52
CA PHE A 135 -2.36 -10.23 6.82
C PHE A 135 -1.46 -11.44 6.60
N ALA A 136 -1.33 -12.29 7.60
CA ALA A 136 -0.59 -13.55 7.52
C ALA A 136 -1.50 -14.76 7.69
N VAL A 137 -1.22 -15.82 6.94
CA VAL A 137 -1.89 -17.12 7.07
C VAL A 137 -0.90 -18.14 7.62
N PRO A 138 -1.00 -18.53 8.90
CA PRO A 138 -0.11 -19.52 9.49
C PRO A 138 -0.08 -20.85 8.69
N PRO A 139 1.07 -21.57 8.72
CA PRO A 139 2.26 -21.33 9.55
C PRO A 139 3.28 -20.33 8.95
N ARG A 140 2.97 -19.68 7.82
CA ARG A 140 3.90 -18.78 7.15
C ARG A 140 3.73 -17.35 7.62
N ASN A 141 4.85 -16.62 7.69
CA ASN A 141 4.89 -15.17 7.86
C ASN A 141 5.78 -14.58 6.77
N ASP A 142 5.26 -14.57 5.55
CA ASP A 142 5.93 -14.06 4.35
C ASP A 142 5.68 -12.56 4.10
N VAL A 143 5.11 -11.87 5.08
CA VAL A 143 4.77 -10.44 5.04
C VAL A 143 5.44 -9.64 6.17
N ASP A 144 6.37 -10.26 6.92
CA ASP A 144 7.00 -9.64 8.10
C ASP A 144 5.97 -9.01 9.06
N LEU A 145 4.91 -9.77 9.39
CA LEU A 145 3.73 -9.26 10.08
C LEU A 145 4.07 -8.45 11.34
N PHE A 146 5.00 -8.93 12.15
CA PHE A 146 5.39 -8.27 13.39
C PHE A 146 6.21 -6.97 13.20
N ALA A 147 6.62 -6.67 11.96
CA ALA A 147 7.26 -5.40 11.60
C ALA A 147 6.27 -4.38 11.00
N GLN A 148 4.98 -4.63 11.10
CA GLN A 148 3.92 -3.73 10.63
C GLN A 148 3.24 -3.03 11.82
N ASP A 149 2.65 -1.85 11.57
CA ASP A 149 1.93 -1.10 12.60
C ASP A 149 0.69 -1.87 13.10
N LEU A 150 0.04 -2.63 12.20
CA LEU A 150 -1.09 -3.48 12.48
C LEU A 150 -0.98 -4.80 11.71
N GLY A 151 -1.01 -5.91 12.43
CA GLY A 151 -0.94 -7.25 11.87
C GLY A 151 -2.21 -8.07 12.16
N PHE A 152 -2.64 -8.86 11.17
CA PHE A 152 -3.77 -9.78 11.28
C PHE A 152 -3.29 -11.20 11.01
N ILE A 153 -3.33 -12.05 12.04
CA ILE A 153 -2.94 -13.47 11.96
C ILE A 153 -4.21 -14.30 11.81
N ALA A 154 -4.41 -14.89 10.65
CA ALA A 154 -5.63 -15.65 10.36
C ALA A 154 -5.80 -16.83 11.31
N VAL A 155 -6.99 -16.94 11.89
CA VAL A 155 -7.44 -18.09 12.68
C VAL A 155 -8.47 -18.84 11.84
N ALA A 156 -8.20 -20.11 11.61
CA ALA A 156 -9.07 -20.98 10.82
C ALA A 156 -9.94 -21.85 11.70
N ASP A 157 -11.20 -21.99 11.33
CA ASP A 157 -12.10 -22.99 11.89
C ASP A 157 -11.87 -24.38 11.27
N GLY A 158 -12.28 -25.42 11.95
CA GLY A 158 -12.27 -26.80 11.43
C GLY A 158 -10.91 -27.47 11.45
N ALA A 159 -10.26 -27.55 12.61
CA ALA A 159 -9.06 -28.35 12.81
C ALA A 159 -9.25 -29.79 12.24
N GLY A 160 -8.38 -30.16 11.29
CA GLY A 160 -8.43 -31.48 10.62
C GLY A 160 -9.26 -31.56 9.33
N ARG A 161 -9.95 -30.52 8.90
CA ARG A 161 -10.66 -30.48 7.61
C ARG A 161 -9.77 -29.96 6.48
N ALA A 162 -9.92 -30.51 5.28
CA ALA A 162 -9.18 -30.08 4.10
C ALA A 162 -9.51 -28.65 3.66
N ASN A 163 -10.76 -28.22 3.87
CA ASN A 163 -11.22 -26.84 3.62
C ASN A 163 -11.42 -26.12 4.96
N ARG A 164 -10.40 -25.40 5.40
CA ARG A 164 -10.49 -24.52 6.55
C ARG A 164 -11.10 -23.19 6.10
N GLU A 165 -12.06 -22.70 6.87
CA GLU A 165 -12.63 -21.36 6.69
C GLU A 165 -12.04 -20.38 7.68
N LEU A 166 -12.07 -19.11 7.34
CA LEU A 166 -11.61 -18.05 8.22
C LEU A 166 -12.61 -17.86 9.37
N ALA A 167 -12.16 -18.09 10.61
CA ALA A 167 -12.94 -17.83 11.82
C ALA A 167 -12.76 -16.39 12.32
N GLY A 168 -11.56 -15.81 12.11
CA GLY A 168 -11.23 -14.46 12.58
C GLY A 168 -9.72 -14.22 12.50
N PHE A 169 -9.26 -13.25 13.27
CA PHE A 169 -7.85 -12.89 13.33
C PHE A 169 -7.39 -12.63 14.74
N ASN A 170 -6.20 -13.12 15.08
CA ASN A 170 -5.45 -12.52 16.17
C ASN A 170 -4.84 -11.22 15.65
N VAL A 171 -4.96 -10.16 16.45
CA VAL A 171 -4.49 -8.82 16.12
C VAL A 171 -3.18 -8.53 16.81
N ALA A 172 -2.20 -8.07 16.03
CA ALA A 172 -0.90 -7.62 16.54
C ALA A 172 -0.74 -6.11 16.26
N VAL A 173 -0.22 -5.39 17.25
CA VAL A 173 -0.04 -3.93 17.21
C VAL A 173 1.37 -3.55 17.64
N GLY A 174 1.96 -2.60 16.93
CA GLY A 174 3.32 -2.11 17.17
C GLY A 174 4.17 -2.09 15.92
N GLY A 175 5.22 -2.91 15.87
CA GLY A 175 6.03 -3.12 14.66
C GLY A 175 6.82 -1.90 14.16
N GLY A 176 7.14 -0.97 15.03
CA GLY A 176 7.98 0.18 14.73
C GLY A 176 9.45 -0.23 14.69
N MET A 177 10.00 -0.40 13.47
CA MET A 177 11.39 -0.85 13.27
C MET A 177 12.37 0.31 13.06
N GLY A 178 11.91 1.55 13.08
CA GLY A 178 12.74 2.74 12.96
C GLY A 178 13.15 3.30 14.31
N ALA A 179 14.32 3.95 14.33
CA ALA A 179 14.78 4.77 15.43
C ALA A 179 15.30 6.10 14.91
N THR A 180 15.14 7.17 15.68
CA THR A 180 15.70 8.49 15.38
C THR A 180 17.08 8.60 16.03
N HIS A 181 18.07 8.98 15.24
CA HIS A 181 19.43 9.14 15.77
C HIS A 181 19.46 10.20 16.89
N GLY A 182 20.03 9.83 18.02
CA GLY A 182 20.13 10.73 19.17
C GLY A 182 18.91 10.84 20.05
N ASP A 183 17.80 10.16 19.71
CA ASP A 183 16.57 10.15 20.51
C ASP A 183 16.36 8.76 21.14
N ALA A 184 16.71 8.62 22.41
CA ALA A 184 16.61 7.38 23.17
C ALA A 184 15.16 6.92 23.41
N SER A 185 14.15 7.78 23.19
CA SER A 185 12.73 7.41 23.30
C SER A 185 12.25 6.61 22.09
N THR A 186 13.00 6.63 20.99
CA THR A 186 12.69 5.88 19.77
C THR A 186 13.59 4.65 19.65
N TYR A 187 13.01 3.47 19.57
CA TYR A 187 13.73 2.22 19.43
C TYR A 187 12.94 1.20 18.61
N PRO A 188 13.61 0.27 17.90
CA PRO A 188 12.93 -0.79 17.17
C PRO A 188 12.18 -1.73 18.12
N ARG A 189 10.92 -2.01 17.82
CA ARG A 189 10.11 -2.98 18.55
C ARG A 189 9.20 -3.74 17.61
N LEU A 190 9.13 -5.04 17.76
CA LEU A 190 8.14 -5.88 17.08
C LEU A 190 6.75 -5.67 17.67
N ALA A 191 5.74 -5.96 16.88
CA ALA A 191 4.34 -5.92 17.32
C ALA A 191 4.05 -7.03 18.35
N ASP A 192 3.17 -6.71 19.29
CA ASP A 192 2.64 -7.66 20.28
C ASP A 192 1.22 -8.09 19.87
N VAL A 193 0.90 -9.37 20.06
CA VAL A 193 -0.47 -9.87 19.87
C VAL A 193 -1.32 -9.42 21.04
N ILE A 194 -2.41 -8.71 20.77
CA ILE A 194 -3.25 -8.07 21.79
C ILE A 194 -4.61 -8.76 21.96
N GLY A 195 -5.02 -9.64 21.06
CA GLY A 195 -6.30 -10.35 21.16
C GLY A 195 -6.78 -10.95 19.84
N PHE A 196 -7.96 -11.57 19.95
CA PHE A 196 -8.72 -12.19 18.85
C PHE A 196 -9.93 -11.32 18.51
#